data_ecaabca4f4328ba7121becaa14f61918
#
_entry.id   ecaabca4f4328ba7121becaa14f61918
#
_cell.length_a   1.000
_cell.length_b   1.000
_cell.length_c   1.000
_cell.angle_alpha   90.00
_cell.angle_beta   90.00
_cell.angle_gamma   90.00
#
_symmetry.space_group_name_H-M   'P 1'
#
loop_
_entity.id
_entity.type
_entity.pdbx_description
1 polymer ?
#
loop_
_entity_poly.entity_id
_entity_poly.type
_entity_poly.pdbx_seq_one_letter_code
_entity_poly.pdbx_strand_id
1 'polypeptide(L)'
;METEYYGPTGAPLVVVLHDWFGRLPWLERVALNLASEGLQVAVPDFFDGWSTTDPSTARENVDRIDIAAALATIDDIIDEARLYGTERIGELGFSTGGWLALVHAQGGETDAVVAYYASVAEKHHGIIPCPLLLQYAESDQWEYGGDPQDFYDRLAEHGTPTTHYNYLATTHHFANPQVAGASDPHAAALALARTSAFFAAHLLD
;
A
#
# COMPACT_ATOMS: atom_id res chain seq x y z
N MET A 1 7.09 -12.25 12.00
CA MET A 1 7.20 -10.83 11.54
C MET A 1 6.64 -9.92 12.62
N GLU A 2 7.34 -8.84 12.98
CA GLU A 2 6.88 -7.86 13.97
C GLU A 2 5.91 -6.88 13.30
N THR A 3 4.82 -6.51 14.00
CA THR A 3 3.85 -5.52 13.52
C THR A 3 3.72 -4.38 14.52
N GLU A 4 3.84 -3.14 14.06
CA GLU A 4 3.55 -1.95 14.85
C GLU A 4 2.10 -1.54 14.67
N TYR A 5 1.44 -1.13 15.77
CA TYR A 5 0.06 -0.71 15.76
C TYR A 5 -0.11 0.73 16.25
N TYR A 6 -1.00 1.48 15.60
CA TYR A 6 -1.32 2.87 15.91
C TYR A 6 -2.84 3.06 15.91
N GLY A 7 -3.31 4.05 16.66
CA GLY A 7 -4.74 4.35 16.74
C GLY A 7 -5.54 3.42 17.67
N PRO A 8 -6.86 3.60 17.72
CA PRO A 8 -7.73 2.85 18.66
C PRO A 8 -8.00 1.44 18.16
N THR A 9 -7.81 0.44 19.03
CA THR A 9 -8.16 -0.96 18.75
C THR A 9 -9.66 -1.11 18.48
N GLY A 10 -10.02 -1.89 17.45
CA GLY A 10 -11.41 -2.11 17.05
C GLY A 10 -12.00 -1.04 16.13
N ALA A 11 -11.25 0.03 15.85
CA ALA A 11 -11.61 0.97 14.78
C ALA A 11 -11.39 0.31 13.40
N PRO A 12 -11.91 0.92 12.30
CA PRO A 12 -11.57 0.46 10.95
C PRO A 12 -10.07 0.38 10.77
N LEU A 13 -9.57 -0.76 10.25
CA LEU A 13 -8.15 -1.05 10.12
C LEU A 13 -7.61 -0.60 8.76
N VAL A 14 -6.41 -0.03 8.76
CA VAL A 14 -5.58 0.09 7.56
C VAL A 14 -4.26 -0.64 7.77
N VAL A 15 -3.98 -1.64 6.92
CA VAL A 15 -2.68 -2.32 6.89
C VAL A 15 -1.74 -1.57 5.94
N VAL A 16 -0.63 -1.05 6.45
CA VAL A 16 0.34 -0.26 5.69
C VAL A 16 1.55 -1.11 5.33
N LEU A 17 1.72 -1.38 4.04
CA LEU A 17 2.72 -2.31 3.49
C LEU A 17 3.90 -1.53 2.90
N HIS A 18 5.09 -1.80 3.44
CA HIS A 18 6.31 -1.12 3.02
C HIS A 18 6.81 -1.55 1.64
N ASP A 19 7.68 -0.74 1.04
CA ASP A 19 8.40 -1.05 -0.19
C ASP A 19 9.64 -1.94 0.04
N TRP A 20 10.44 -2.17 -1.00
CA TRP A 20 11.66 -2.97 -0.93
C TRP A 20 12.77 -2.42 -0.01
N PHE A 21 12.63 -1.18 0.47
CA PHE A 21 13.56 -0.60 1.43
C PHE A 21 13.35 -1.11 2.86
N GLY A 22 12.26 -1.85 3.11
CA GLY A 22 11.88 -2.31 4.43
C GLY A 22 11.05 -1.27 5.21
N ARG A 23 10.70 -1.61 6.45
CA ARG A 23 9.93 -0.73 7.32
C ARG A 23 10.79 0.45 7.81
N LEU A 24 10.90 1.47 6.96
CA LEU A 24 11.62 2.70 7.27
C LEU A 24 10.81 3.63 8.18
N PRO A 25 11.45 4.50 9.00
CA PRO A 25 10.77 5.37 9.98
C PRO A 25 9.76 6.37 9.40
N TRP A 26 9.78 6.67 8.10
CA TRP A 26 8.80 7.56 7.49
C TRP A 26 7.38 6.97 7.49
N LEU A 27 7.25 5.64 7.52
CA LEU A 27 5.96 4.95 7.58
C LEU A 27 5.24 5.19 8.91
N GLU A 28 5.97 5.38 10.01
CA GLU A 28 5.38 5.80 11.28
C GLU A 28 4.58 7.11 11.14
N ARG A 29 5.10 8.09 10.37
CA ARG A 29 4.37 9.34 10.14
C ARG A 29 3.11 9.14 9.29
N VAL A 30 3.15 8.24 8.32
CA VAL A 30 1.96 7.85 7.55
C VAL A 30 0.94 7.20 8.48
N ALA A 31 1.37 6.26 9.30
CA ALA A 31 0.51 5.56 10.25
C ALA A 31 -0.13 6.52 11.28
N LEU A 32 0.66 7.43 11.88
CA LEU A 32 0.18 8.43 12.82
C LEU A 32 -0.82 9.42 12.17
N ASN A 33 -0.60 9.78 10.90
CA ASN A 33 -1.55 10.63 10.19
C ASN A 33 -2.91 9.92 10.04
N LEU A 34 -2.94 8.69 9.55
CA LEU A 34 -4.18 7.91 9.41
C LEU A 34 -4.84 7.62 10.77
N ALA A 35 -4.04 7.29 11.79
CA ALA A 35 -4.53 7.06 13.14
C ALA A 35 -5.18 8.31 13.77
N SER A 36 -4.67 9.50 13.44
CA SER A 36 -5.26 10.77 13.90
C SER A 36 -6.66 11.04 13.32
N GLU A 37 -7.04 10.34 12.26
CA GLU A 37 -8.36 10.41 11.62
C GLU A 37 -9.35 9.38 12.19
N GLY A 38 -8.93 8.59 13.19
CA GLY A 38 -9.78 7.60 13.86
C GLY A 38 -9.64 6.17 13.33
N LEU A 39 -8.64 5.90 12.49
CA LEU A 39 -8.33 4.57 11.99
C LEU A 39 -7.40 3.82 12.95
N GLN A 40 -7.54 2.50 13.04
CA GLN A 40 -6.48 1.63 13.51
C GLN A 40 -5.52 1.37 12.36
N VAL A 41 -4.21 1.40 12.62
CA VAL A 41 -3.20 1.19 11.58
C VAL A 41 -2.22 0.11 12.02
N ALA A 42 -1.98 -0.88 11.17
CA ALA A 42 -0.98 -1.92 11.36
C ALA A 42 0.13 -1.78 10.32
N VAL A 43 1.39 -1.82 10.77
CA VAL A 43 2.58 -1.71 9.91
C VAL A 43 3.45 -2.94 10.10
N PRO A 44 3.21 -4.06 9.38
CA PRO A 44 4.04 -5.25 9.45
C PRO A 44 5.44 -5.01 8.88
N ASP A 45 6.40 -5.76 9.38
CA ASP A 45 7.76 -5.80 8.87
C ASP A 45 8.04 -7.13 8.17
N PHE A 46 8.10 -7.11 6.84
CA PHE A 46 8.34 -8.31 6.03
C PHE A 46 9.82 -8.71 5.95
N PHE A 47 10.72 -7.90 6.51
CA PHE A 47 12.17 -8.12 6.46
C PHE A 47 12.85 -8.35 7.82
N ASP A 48 12.06 -8.65 8.87
CA ASP A 48 12.55 -8.98 10.22
C ASP A 48 13.56 -7.95 10.78
N GLY A 49 13.22 -6.66 10.69
CA GLY A 49 14.03 -5.53 11.18
C GLY A 49 15.06 -5.02 10.19
N TRP A 50 15.19 -5.65 9.02
CA TRP A 50 16.11 -5.15 8.01
C TRP A 50 15.50 -4.00 7.20
N SER A 51 16.24 -2.90 7.05
CA SER A 51 15.87 -1.79 6.19
C SER A 51 17.11 -1.06 5.67
N THR A 52 16.94 -0.36 4.54
CA THR A 52 17.99 0.44 3.91
C THR A 52 17.42 1.64 3.22
N THR A 53 18.22 2.67 2.98
CA THR A 53 17.90 3.80 2.10
C THR A 53 18.68 3.77 0.78
N ASP A 54 19.56 2.78 0.60
CA ASP A 54 20.35 2.61 -0.60
C ASP A 54 19.65 1.69 -1.61
N PRO A 55 19.32 2.20 -2.83
CA PRO A 55 18.57 1.43 -3.84
C PRO A 55 19.27 0.16 -4.31
N SER A 56 20.62 0.16 -4.38
CA SER A 56 21.37 -1.03 -4.81
C SER A 56 21.24 -2.16 -3.81
N THR A 57 21.37 -1.82 -2.52
CA THR A 57 21.21 -2.77 -1.42
C THR A 57 19.75 -3.25 -1.31
N ALA A 58 18.76 -2.37 -1.53
CA ALA A 58 17.35 -2.76 -1.53
C ALA A 58 17.04 -3.76 -2.65
N ARG A 59 17.59 -3.54 -3.86
CA ARG A 59 17.41 -4.46 -5.00
C ARG A 59 17.91 -5.88 -4.71
N GLU A 60 19.02 -6.03 -4.00
CA GLU A 60 19.54 -7.35 -3.62
C GLU A 60 18.63 -8.12 -2.66
N ASN A 61 17.72 -7.42 -1.98
CA ASN A 61 16.86 -8.00 -0.96
C ASN A 61 15.40 -8.20 -1.42
N VAL A 62 14.98 -7.63 -2.55
CA VAL A 62 13.60 -7.78 -3.03
C VAL A 62 13.22 -9.25 -3.24
N ASP A 63 14.16 -10.07 -3.70
CA ASP A 63 13.95 -11.51 -3.92
C ASP A 63 13.85 -12.32 -2.62
N ARG A 64 14.09 -11.70 -1.46
CA ARG A 64 13.96 -12.34 -0.15
C ARG A 64 12.54 -12.27 0.42
N ILE A 65 11.64 -11.52 -0.17
CA ILE A 65 10.24 -11.52 0.26
C ILE A 65 9.64 -12.88 0.01
N ASP A 66 9.27 -13.56 1.07
CA ASP A 66 8.36 -14.70 1.00
C ASP A 66 6.92 -14.16 0.83
N ILE A 67 6.46 -14.13 -0.42
CA ILE A 67 5.14 -13.58 -0.78
C ILE A 67 4.03 -14.32 -0.03
N ALA A 68 4.12 -15.64 0.09
CA ALA A 68 3.10 -16.43 0.77
C ALA A 68 3.06 -16.10 2.27
N ALA A 69 4.21 -15.97 2.91
CA ALA A 69 4.30 -15.56 4.31
C ALA A 69 3.84 -14.11 4.52
N ALA A 70 4.11 -13.20 3.57
CA ALA A 70 3.64 -11.82 3.65
C ALA A 70 2.11 -11.73 3.55
N LEU A 71 1.49 -12.45 2.60
CA LEU A 71 0.04 -12.51 2.46
C LEU A 71 -0.62 -13.12 3.70
N ALA A 72 -0.09 -14.24 4.22
CA ALA A 72 -0.57 -14.85 5.46
C ALA A 72 -0.45 -13.91 6.68
N THR A 73 0.60 -13.07 6.73
CA THR A 73 0.73 -12.05 7.79
C THR A 73 -0.36 -10.99 7.70
N ILE A 74 -0.76 -10.59 6.47
CA ILE A 74 -1.87 -9.65 6.29
C ILE A 74 -3.18 -10.30 6.76
N ASP A 75 -3.45 -11.55 6.39
CA ASP A 75 -4.60 -12.32 6.87
C ASP A 75 -4.64 -12.39 8.39
N ASP A 76 -3.52 -12.76 9.04
CA ASP A 76 -3.43 -12.87 10.51
C ASP A 76 -3.72 -11.52 11.21
N ILE A 77 -3.25 -10.39 10.65
CA ILE A 77 -3.52 -9.04 11.18
C ILE A 77 -5.01 -8.70 11.07
N ILE A 78 -5.63 -9.01 9.93
CA ILE A 78 -7.06 -8.77 9.69
C ILE A 78 -7.90 -9.62 10.64
N ASP A 79 -7.59 -10.90 10.77
CA ASP A 79 -8.29 -11.82 11.65
C ASP A 79 -8.18 -11.38 13.11
N GLU A 80 -6.99 -10.98 13.57
CA GLU A 80 -6.81 -10.42 14.91
C GLU A 80 -7.66 -9.15 15.11
N ALA A 81 -7.65 -8.20 14.17
CA ALA A 81 -8.45 -6.99 14.30
C ALA A 81 -9.95 -7.27 14.37
N ARG A 82 -10.45 -8.24 13.60
CA ARG A 82 -11.85 -8.68 13.64
C ARG A 82 -12.25 -9.24 15.00
N LEU A 83 -11.34 -9.93 15.71
CA LEU A 83 -11.60 -10.39 17.08
C LEU A 83 -11.84 -9.23 18.05
N TYR A 84 -11.29 -8.04 17.76
CA TYR A 84 -11.51 -6.82 18.56
C TYR A 84 -12.64 -5.93 18.04
N GLY A 85 -13.41 -6.40 17.05
CA GLY A 85 -14.61 -5.72 16.57
C GLY A 85 -14.41 -4.83 15.34
N THR A 86 -13.25 -4.89 14.67
CA THR A 86 -13.02 -4.19 13.41
C THR A 86 -13.94 -4.75 12.31
N GLU A 87 -14.73 -3.87 11.68
CA GLU A 87 -15.69 -4.25 10.62
C GLU A 87 -15.20 -3.89 9.21
N ARG A 88 -14.33 -2.87 9.09
CA ARG A 88 -13.84 -2.35 7.81
C ARG A 88 -12.32 -2.47 7.71
N ILE A 89 -11.86 -2.93 6.56
CA ILE A 89 -10.45 -3.21 6.30
C ILE A 89 -9.99 -2.42 5.08
N GLY A 90 -8.95 -1.62 5.26
CA GLY A 90 -8.21 -0.96 4.18
C GLY A 90 -6.79 -1.48 4.06
N GLU A 91 -6.22 -1.37 2.87
CA GLU A 91 -4.81 -1.63 2.63
C GLU A 91 -4.16 -0.45 1.93
N LEU A 92 -2.99 -0.06 2.42
CA LEU A 92 -2.14 0.98 1.83
C LEU A 92 -0.78 0.39 1.53
N GLY A 93 -0.37 0.36 0.28
CA GLY A 93 0.92 -0.19 -0.07
C GLY A 93 1.77 0.73 -0.96
N PHE A 94 3.08 0.63 -0.79
CA PHE A 94 4.06 1.38 -1.56
C PHE A 94 4.91 0.42 -2.39
N SER A 95 4.97 0.61 -3.72
CA SER A 95 5.75 -0.21 -4.65
C SER A 95 5.46 -1.71 -4.47
N THR A 96 6.41 -2.52 -4.00
CA THR A 96 6.22 -3.95 -3.68
C THR A 96 5.06 -4.16 -2.70
N GLY A 97 4.95 -3.31 -1.66
CA GLY A 97 3.82 -3.33 -0.74
C GLY A 97 2.49 -2.98 -1.42
N GLY A 98 2.51 -2.05 -2.40
CA GLY A 98 1.35 -1.74 -3.22
C GLY A 98 0.93 -2.92 -4.10
N TRP A 99 1.89 -3.63 -4.67
CA TRP A 99 1.64 -4.87 -5.40
C TRP A 99 1.04 -5.96 -4.49
N LEU A 100 1.58 -6.13 -3.27
CA LEU A 100 1.05 -7.08 -2.28
C LEU A 100 -0.41 -6.74 -1.92
N ALA A 101 -0.72 -5.47 -1.64
CA ALA A 101 -2.09 -5.02 -1.35
C ALA A 101 -3.06 -5.35 -2.50
N LEU A 102 -2.67 -5.05 -3.74
CA LEU A 102 -3.49 -5.33 -4.92
C LEU A 102 -3.69 -6.84 -5.15
N VAL A 103 -2.70 -7.67 -4.83
CA VAL A 103 -2.81 -9.14 -4.94
C VAL A 103 -3.68 -9.70 -3.81
N HIS A 104 -3.47 -9.24 -2.57
CA HIS A 104 -4.22 -9.68 -1.40
C HIS A 104 -5.72 -9.34 -1.53
N ALA A 105 -6.05 -8.13 -1.97
CA ALA A 105 -7.43 -7.68 -2.14
C ALA A 105 -8.27 -8.53 -3.12
N GLN A 106 -7.65 -9.34 -3.98
CA GLN A 106 -8.35 -10.29 -4.84
C GLN A 106 -9.05 -11.41 -4.03
N GLY A 107 -8.62 -11.63 -2.78
CA GLY A 107 -9.28 -12.55 -1.84
C GLY A 107 -10.64 -12.07 -1.33
N GLY A 108 -10.96 -10.77 -1.48
CA GLY A 108 -12.26 -10.19 -1.10
C GLY A 108 -12.40 -9.82 0.37
N GLU A 109 -11.33 -9.88 1.15
CA GLU A 109 -11.33 -9.54 2.58
C GLU A 109 -11.13 -8.05 2.86
N THR A 110 -10.85 -7.26 1.83
CA THR A 110 -10.51 -5.84 1.90
C THR A 110 -11.63 -4.97 1.35
N ASP A 111 -11.99 -3.89 2.07
CA ASP A 111 -13.05 -2.94 1.70
C ASP A 111 -12.54 -1.77 0.84
N ALA A 112 -11.24 -1.42 0.91
CA ALA A 112 -10.64 -0.33 0.14
C ALA A 112 -9.11 -0.48 0.02
N VAL A 113 -8.54 -0.22 -1.15
CA VAL A 113 -7.08 -0.29 -1.37
C VAL A 113 -6.54 1.01 -1.94
N VAL A 114 -5.40 1.46 -1.39
CA VAL A 114 -4.57 2.51 -1.95
C VAL A 114 -3.20 1.95 -2.33
N ALA A 115 -2.82 2.07 -3.60
CA ALA A 115 -1.52 1.63 -4.07
C ALA A 115 -0.74 2.78 -4.68
N TYR A 116 0.47 2.98 -4.17
CA TYR A 116 1.42 3.96 -4.69
C TYR A 116 2.40 3.28 -5.64
N TYR A 117 2.52 3.85 -6.84
CA TYR A 117 3.45 3.40 -7.89
C TYR A 117 3.53 1.86 -7.98
N ALA A 118 2.36 1.22 -8.07
CA ALA A 118 2.21 -0.22 -8.22
C ALA A 118 1.08 -0.58 -9.19
N SER A 119 1.25 -1.68 -9.88
CA SER A 119 0.28 -2.31 -10.78
C SER A 119 0.43 -3.82 -10.71
N VAL A 120 -0.52 -4.58 -11.28
CA VAL A 120 -0.45 -6.04 -11.32
C VAL A 120 -0.42 -6.52 -12.77
N ALA A 121 0.60 -7.31 -13.12
CA ALA A 121 0.72 -7.90 -14.44
C ALA A 121 -0.43 -8.90 -14.69
N GLU A 122 -0.85 -9.08 -15.95
CA GLU A 122 -1.97 -9.92 -16.36
C GLU A 122 -1.97 -11.31 -15.72
N LYS A 123 -0.80 -11.97 -15.69
CA LYS A 123 -0.63 -13.32 -15.11
C LYS A 123 -0.94 -13.44 -13.60
N HIS A 124 -1.01 -12.32 -12.89
CA HIS A 124 -1.30 -12.26 -11.45
C HIS A 124 -2.59 -11.52 -11.16
N HIS A 125 -3.29 -11.02 -12.20
CA HIS A 125 -4.48 -10.21 -12.04
C HIS A 125 -5.73 -11.08 -11.97
N GLY A 126 -6.40 -11.06 -10.82
CA GLY A 126 -7.76 -11.54 -10.59
C GLY A 126 -8.74 -10.37 -10.43
N ILE A 127 -9.97 -10.67 -10.02
CA ILE A 127 -10.97 -9.64 -9.72
C ILE A 127 -10.66 -9.02 -8.35
N ILE A 128 -10.60 -7.70 -8.28
CA ILE A 128 -10.51 -6.95 -7.03
C ILE A 128 -11.90 -6.37 -6.75
N PRO A 129 -12.63 -6.86 -5.74
CA PRO A 129 -14.05 -6.53 -5.55
C PRO A 129 -14.30 -5.23 -4.77
N CYS A 130 -13.26 -4.48 -4.41
CA CYS A 130 -13.34 -3.25 -3.62
C CYS A 130 -12.87 -2.01 -4.38
N PRO A 131 -13.22 -0.79 -3.93
CA PRO A 131 -12.70 0.46 -4.47
C PRO A 131 -11.19 0.57 -4.39
N LEU A 132 -10.56 1.11 -5.46
CA LEU A 132 -9.14 1.34 -5.58
C LEU A 132 -8.80 2.82 -5.77
N LEU A 133 -7.73 3.27 -5.11
CA LEU A 133 -7.03 4.51 -5.40
C LEU A 133 -5.60 4.19 -5.83
N LEU A 134 -5.28 4.49 -7.10
CA LEU A 134 -3.95 4.27 -7.67
C LEU A 134 -3.22 5.61 -7.81
N GLN A 135 -2.01 5.70 -7.28
CA GLN A 135 -1.21 6.92 -7.23
C GLN A 135 0.12 6.70 -7.95
N TYR A 136 0.22 7.18 -9.18
CA TYR A 136 1.33 6.94 -10.09
C TYR A 136 2.30 8.11 -10.18
N ALA A 137 3.59 7.81 -10.34
CA ALA A 137 4.58 8.78 -10.76
C ALA A 137 4.50 9.00 -12.27
N GLU A 138 4.84 10.21 -12.76
CA GLU A 138 4.88 10.49 -14.20
C GLU A 138 5.96 9.67 -14.93
N SER A 139 7.14 9.55 -14.30
CA SER A 139 8.25 8.77 -14.83
C SER A 139 8.50 7.57 -13.94
N ASP A 140 8.14 6.38 -14.41
CA ASP A 140 8.32 5.14 -13.67
C ASP A 140 8.84 4.02 -14.58
N GLN A 141 9.68 3.15 -14.01
CA GLN A 141 10.13 1.94 -14.67
C GLN A 141 9.40 0.75 -14.04
N TRP A 142 8.32 0.31 -14.67
CA TRP A 142 7.43 -0.74 -14.18
C TRP A 142 8.06 -2.13 -14.31
N GLU A 143 9.11 -2.39 -13.50
CA GLU A 143 9.88 -3.63 -13.60
C GLU A 143 9.06 -4.87 -13.20
N TYR A 144 8.09 -4.75 -12.29
CA TYR A 144 7.39 -5.92 -11.72
C TYR A 144 5.88 -5.96 -11.94
N GLY A 145 5.22 -4.82 -12.08
CA GLY A 145 3.76 -4.73 -12.09
C GLY A 145 3.10 -4.75 -13.46
N GLY A 146 3.87 -4.63 -14.55
CA GLY A 146 3.33 -4.41 -15.89
C GLY A 146 2.89 -2.97 -16.14
N ASP A 147 2.37 -2.70 -17.34
CA ASP A 147 1.94 -1.36 -17.75
C ASP A 147 0.74 -0.90 -16.91
N PRO A 148 0.77 0.32 -16.30
CA PRO A 148 -0.34 0.84 -15.51
C PRO A 148 -1.64 1.04 -16.29
N GLN A 149 -1.54 1.39 -17.60
CA GLN A 149 -2.73 1.57 -18.42
C GLN A 149 -3.41 0.23 -18.70
N ASP A 150 -2.63 -0.80 -19.05
CA ASP A 150 -3.15 -2.15 -19.24
C ASP A 150 -3.82 -2.68 -17.94
N PHE A 151 -3.24 -2.36 -16.78
CA PHE A 151 -3.81 -2.73 -15.50
C PHE A 151 -5.12 -1.99 -15.24
N TYR A 152 -5.17 -0.68 -15.48
CA TYR A 152 -6.38 0.12 -15.33
C TYR A 152 -7.51 -0.35 -16.26
N ASP A 153 -7.19 -0.68 -17.51
CA ASP A 153 -8.16 -1.18 -18.49
C ASP A 153 -8.78 -2.52 -18.02
N ARG A 154 -7.97 -3.43 -17.48
CA ARG A 154 -8.48 -4.69 -16.89
C ARG A 154 -9.36 -4.47 -15.66
N LEU A 155 -9.02 -3.52 -14.79
CA LEU A 155 -9.87 -3.16 -13.66
C LEU A 155 -11.24 -2.64 -14.13
N ALA A 156 -11.25 -1.80 -15.16
CA ALA A 156 -12.48 -1.29 -15.77
C ALA A 156 -13.32 -2.40 -16.41
N GLU A 157 -12.69 -3.36 -17.11
CA GLU A 157 -13.36 -4.54 -17.68
C GLU A 157 -14.02 -5.41 -16.59
N HIS A 158 -13.40 -5.52 -15.42
CA HIS A 158 -13.94 -6.27 -14.28
C HIS A 158 -14.96 -5.47 -13.46
N GLY A 159 -15.16 -4.17 -13.78
CA GLY A 159 -16.08 -3.31 -13.06
C GLY A 159 -15.58 -2.85 -11.68
N THR A 160 -14.26 -2.95 -11.41
CA THR A 160 -13.65 -2.47 -10.16
C THR A 160 -13.71 -0.95 -10.09
N PRO A 161 -14.34 -0.34 -9.06
CA PRO A 161 -14.36 1.12 -8.89
C PRO A 161 -12.94 1.65 -8.68
N THR A 162 -12.39 2.35 -9.66
CA THR A 162 -10.99 2.77 -9.62
C THR A 162 -10.86 4.26 -9.86
N THR A 163 -10.17 4.94 -8.96
CA THR A 163 -9.66 6.31 -9.14
C THR A 163 -8.15 6.26 -9.28
N HIS A 164 -7.59 7.01 -10.22
CA HIS A 164 -6.13 7.12 -10.33
C HIS A 164 -5.67 8.57 -10.48
N TYR A 165 -4.48 8.84 -10.00
CA TYR A 165 -3.78 10.11 -10.16
C TYR A 165 -2.36 9.88 -10.66
N ASN A 166 -1.93 10.76 -11.58
CA ASN A 166 -0.56 10.81 -12.05
C ASN A 166 0.09 12.11 -11.57
N TYR A 167 1.22 12.01 -10.87
CA TYR A 167 1.94 13.13 -10.28
C TYR A 167 3.04 13.59 -11.22
N LEU A 168 2.86 14.80 -11.79
CA LEU A 168 3.80 15.38 -12.77
C LEU A 168 5.17 15.64 -12.15
N ALA A 169 6.21 15.48 -12.95
CA ALA A 169 7.63 15.67 -12.59
C ALA A 169 8.11 14.78 -11.41
N THR A 170 7.42 13.67 -11.13
CA THR A 170 7.83 12.71 -10.11
C THR A 170 8.37 11.42 -10.71
N THR A 171 9.12 10.69 -9.89
CA THR A 171 9.65 9.36 -10.19
C THR A 171 9.16 8.33 -9.17
N HIS A 172 9.44 7.06 -9.43
CA HIS A 172 9.19 5.99 -8.46
C HIS A 172 9.72 6.38 -7.07
N HIS A 173 9.01 6.03 -6.00
CA HIS A 173 9.29 6.41 -4.61
C HIS A 173 9.10 7.90 -4.26
N PHE A 174 8.38 8.71 -5.05
CA PHE A 174 8.19 10.13 -4.76
C PHE A 174 7.62 10.42 -3.36
N ALA A 175 6.87 9.48 -2.78
CA ALA A 175 6.29 9.61 -1.44
C ALA A 175 7.27 9.23 -0.31
N ASN A 176 8.41 8.58 -0.60
CA ASN A 176 9.39 8.16 0.40
C ASN A 176 10.47 9.23 0.62
N PRO A 177 10.42 10.02 1.72
CA PRO A 177 11.37 11.12 1.96
C PRO A 177 12.79 10.66 2.31
N GLN A 178 13.00 9.35 2.53
CA GLN A 178 14.29 8.79 2.87
C GLN A 178 15.06 8.26 1.65
N VAL A 179 14.43 8.25 0.47
CA VAL A 179 15.11 7.89 -0.80
C VAL A 179 15.61 9.17 -1.47
N ALA A 180 16.94 9.33 -1.46
CA ALA A 180 17.57 10.52 -2.02
C ALA A 180 17.28 10.65 -3.54
N GLY A 181 16.87 11.85 -3.95
CA GLY A 181 16.65 12.20 -5.37
C GLY A 181 15.34 11.70 -5.98
N ALA A 182 14.53 10.91 -5.27
CA ALA A 182 13.22 10.45 -5.74
C ALA A 182 12.06 11.20 -5.06
N SER A 183 12.23 11.63 -3.82
CA SER A 183 11.18 12.24 -3.01
C SER A 183 10.75 13.61 -3.56
N ASP A 184 9.44 13.82 -3.69
CA ASP A 184 8.79 15.11 -3.92
C ASP A 184 7.82 15.42 -2.76
N PRO A 185 8.14 16.37 -1.87
CA PRO A 185 7.31 16.66 -0.71
C PRO A 185 5.90 17.18 -1.04
N HIS A 186 5.72 17.90 -2.15
CA HIS A 186 4.42 18.42 -2.56
C HIS A 186 3.53 17.31 -3.11
N ALA A 187 4.06 16.47 -4.00
CA ALA A 187 3.36 15.32 -4.51
C ALA A 187 3.03 14.32 -3.40
N ALA A 188 3.99 14.06 -2.49
CA ALA A 188 3.79 13.19 -1.33
C ALA A 188 2.66 13.69 -0.41
N ALA A 189 2.64 14.99 -0.08
CA ALA A 189 1.60 15.57 0.78
C ALA A 189 0.23 15.52 0.10
N LEU A 190 0.15 15.83 -1.20
CA LEU A 190 -1.10 15.75 -1.95
C LEU A 190 -1.60 14.30 -2.06
N ALA A 191 -0.70 13.36 -2.33
CA ALA A 191 -1.03 11.95 -2.40
C ALA A 191 -1.55 11.41 -1.06
N LEU A 192 -0.90 11.79 0.06
CA LEU A 192 -1.34 11.40 1.40
C LEU A 192 -2.72 11.99 1.73
N ALA A 193 -2.98 13.26 1.41
CA ALA A 193 -4.29 13.86 1.61
C ALA A 193 -5.40 13.15 0.82
N ARG A 194 -5.12 12.70 -0.41
CA ARG A 194 -6.04 11.89 -1.21
C ARG A 194 -6.26 10.50 -0.62
N THR A 195 -5.20 9.89 -0.08
CA THR A 195 -5.27 8.61 0.66
C THR A 195 -6.19 8.73 1.86
N SER A 196 -6.00 9.76 2.70
CA SER A 196 -6.83 10.03 3.87
C SER A 196 -8.30 10.23 3.49
N ALA A 197 -8.58 11.08 2.51
CA ALA A 197 -9.94 11.32 2.04
C ALA A 197 -10.60 10.05 1.47
N PHE A 198 -9.83 9.21 0.78
CA PHE A 198 -10.32 7.95 0.22
C PHE A 198 -10.69 6.96 1.34
N PHE A 199 -9.82 6.75 2.32
CA PHE A 199 -10.14 5.87 3.44
C PHE A 199 -11.26 6.41 4.31
N ALA A 200 -11.35 7.73 4.54
CA ALA A 200 -12.47 8.31 5.25
C ALA A 200 -13.81 7.96 4.58
N ALA A 201 -13.89 8.10 3.25
CA ALA A 201 -15.10 7.83 2.49
C ALA A 201 -15.51 6.35 2.41
N HIS A 202 -14.56 5.42 2.56
CA HIS A 202 -14.83 3.99 2.38
C HIS A 202 -14.79 3.17 3.66
N LEU A 203 -14.14 3.68 4.71
CA LEU A 203 -13.97 2.95 5.97
C LEU A 203 -14.68 3.62 7.16
N LEU A 204 -14.88 4.95 7.15
CA LEU A 204 -15.45 5.69 8.28
C LEU A 204 -16.92 6.07 8.09
N ASP A 205 -17.42 6.10 6.85
CA ASP A 205 -18.82 6.33 6.50
C ASP A 205 -19.60 4.99 6.42
#